data_67ded929cd4c37bc1ff0e44beb743853
#
_entry.id   67ded929cd4c37bc1ff0e44beb743853
#
_cell.length_a   1.000
_cell.length_b   1.000
_cell.length_c   1.000
_cell.angle_alpha   90.00
_cell.angle_beta   90.00
_cell.angle_gamma   90.00
#
_symmetry.space_group_name_H-M   'P 1'
#
loop_
_entity.id
_entity.type
_entity.pdbx_description
1 polymer ?
#
loop_
_entity_poly.entity_id
_entity_poly.type
_entity_poly.pdbx_seq_one_letter_code
_entity_poly.pdbx_strand_id
1 'polypeptide(L)'
;MKTVNSISGGKTSAYIAANYPADYNVFALVRTNDKNCMFPDKKIRQEVSDKLGNEFIGTLEMDTIIYTMLDLEQYIGKKIDWVTGKPFDEIILRNGKKYLPNVTQRFCTSEMKLQPLFDWWKKEINEVVEMRIGFRANEQSRAKNMLAKTNE
;
A
#
# COMPACT_ATOMS: atom_id res chain seq x y z
N MET A 1 -17.57 9.37 -12.61
CA MET A 1 -16.46 8.45 -12.38
C MET A 1 -15.99 8.61 -10.94
N LYS A 2 -15.86 7.51 -10.21
CA LYS A 2 -15.37 7.53 -8.83
C LYS A 2 -13.87 7.79 -8.81
N THR A 3 -13.42 8.45 -7.75
CA THR A 3 -12.03 8.82 -7.56
C THR A 3 -11.41 8.03 -6.41
N VAL A 4 -10.15 7.62 -6.57
CA VAL A 4 -9.40 6.84 -5.58
C VAL A 4 -8.04 7.50 -5.35
N ASN A 5 -7.73 7.83 -4.11
CA ASN A 5 -6.38 8.20 -3.71
C ASN A 5 -5.60 6.96 -3.29
N SER A 6 -4.58 6.60 -4.05
CA SER A 6 -3.66 5.51 -3.70
C SER A 6 -2.54 6.07 -2.83
N ILE A 7 -2.54 5.69 -1.56
CA ILE A 7 -1.59 6.20 -0.57
C ILE A 7 -0.45 5.19 -0.40
N SER A 8 0.78 5.68 -0.53
CA SER A 8 1.98 4.83 -0.47
C SER A 8 2.76 4.92 0.85
N GLY A 9 2.30 5.76 1.78
CA GLY A 9 3.03 6.08 3.02
C GLY A 9 4.03 7.22 2.89
N GLY A 10 4.25 7.75 1.69
CA GLY A 10 5.13 8.88 1.44
C GLY A 10 4.44 10.23 1.55
N LYS A 11 5.23 11.30 1.61
CA LYS A 11 4.75 12.68 1.78
C LYS A 11 3.83 13.13 0.63
N THR A 12 4.17 12.79 -0.61
CA THR A 12 3.42 13.23 -1.79
C THR A 12 2.01 12.66 -1.82
N SER A 13 1.87 11.36 -1.57
CA SER A 13 0.55 10.71 -1.53
C SER A 13 -0.28 11.19 -0.34
N ALA A 14 0.36 11.45 0.80
CA ALA A 14 -0.31 12.02 1.96
C ALA A 14 -0.82 13.44 1.68
N TYR A 15 -0.04 14.26 1.00
CA TYR A 15 -0.45 15.61 0.58
C TYR A 15 -1.66 15.55 -0.36
N ILE A 16 -1.65 14.63 -1.32
CA ILE A 16 -2.77 14.43 -2.25
C ILE A 16 -4.04 14.02 -1.47
N ALA A 17 -3.91 13.07 -0.56
CA ALA A 17 -5.05 12.62 0.25
C ALA A 17 -5.63 13.75 1.12
N ALA A 18 -4.78 14.63 1.66
CA ALA A 18 -5.19 15.74 2.50
C ALA A 18 -5.85 16.88 1.74
N ASN A 19 -5.39 17.18 0.52
CA ASN A 19 -5.80 18.36 -0.23
C ASN A 19 -6.74 18.07 -1.41
N TYR A 20 -6.81 16.84 -1.86
CA TYR A 20 -7.66 16.43 -2.98
C TYR A 20 -8.61 15.33 -2.54
N PRO A 21 -9.78 15.67 -1.97
CA PRO A 21 -10.75 14.67 -1.54
C PRO A 21 -11.12 13.70 -2.65
N ALA A 22 -11.25 12.43 -2.30
CA ALA A 22 -11.65 11.37 -3.21
C ALA A 22 -12.79 10.55 -2.60
N ASP A 23 -13.46 9.76 -3.42
CA ASP A 23 -14.49 8.84 -2.94
C ASP A 23 -13.90 7.74 -2.08
N TYR A 24 -12.69 7.31 -2.40
CA TYR A 24 -11.96 6.26 -1.67
C TYR A 24 -10.52 6.66 -1.42
N ASN A 25 -10.00 6.26 -0.26
CA ASN A 25 -8.59 6.32 0.07
C ASN A 25 -8.12 4.90 0.42
N VAL A 26 -7.07 4.43 -0.21
CA VAL A 26 -6.55 3.07 -0.03
C VAL A 26 -5.04 3.07 0.22
N PHE A 27 -4.61 2.27 1.19
CA PHE A 27 -3.21 2.09 1.54
C PHE A 27 -2.86 0.60 1.52
N ALA A 28 -1.87 0.23 0.70
CA ALA A 28 -1.35 -1.13 0.65
C ALA A 28 -0.15 -1.26 1.59
N LEU A 29 -0.32 -2.02 2.66
CA LEU A 29 0.71 -2.27 3.66
C LEU A 29 1.54 -3.49 3.29
N VAL A 30 2.86 -3.34 3.29
CA VAL A 30 3.82 -4.43 3.15
C VAL A 30 4.11 -4.99 4.53
N ARG A 31 3.82 -6.27 4.75
CA ARG A 31 4.00 -6.90 6.05
C ARG A 31 5.00 -8.06 6.01
N THR A 32 5.56 -8.37 7.17
CA THR A 32 6.39 -9.55 7.40
C THR A 32 5.95 -10.26 8.67
N ASN A 33 6.11 -11.57 8.70
CA ASN A 33 5.87 -12.39 9.90
C ASN A 33 7.15 -12.65 10.70
N ASP A 34 8.26 -12.06 10.31
CA ASP A 34 9.53 -12.19 11.03
C ASP A 34 9.43 -11.46 12.38
N LYS A 35 9.58 -12.22 13.47
CA LYS A 35 9.53 -11.69 14.83
C LYS A 35 10.62 -10.67 15.13
N ASN A 36 11.74 -10.71 14.40
CA ASN A 36 12.80 -9.69 14.53
C ASN A 36 12.35 -8.32 14.01
N CYS A 37 11.34 -8.28 13.14
CA CYS A 37 10.75 -7.07 12.60
C CYS A 37 9.42 -6.71 13.30
N MET A 38 9.14 -7.27 14.46
CA MET A 38 7.90 -7.05 15.18
C MET A 38 7.71 -5.57 15.52
N PHE A 39 6.55 -5.05 15.19
CA PHE A 39 6.17 -3.68 15.54
C PHE A 39 6.08 -3.54 17.06
N PRO A 40 6.76 -2.55 17.68
CA PRO A 40 6.96 -2.51 19.11
C PRO A 40 5.70 -2.26 19.94
N ASP A 41 4.75 -1.48 19.42
CA ASP A 41 3.53 -1.14 20.15
C ASP A 41 2.43 -2.20 19.94
N LYS A 42 2.11 -2.92 20.99
CA LYS A 42 1.11 -3.99 20.97
C LYS A 42 -0.29 -3.49 20.62
N LYS A 43 -0.68 -2.32 21.11
CA LYS A 43 -2.01 -1.74 20.84
C LYS A 43 -2.14 -1.37 19.36
N ILE A 44 -1.09 -0.77 18.81
CA ILE A 44 -1.06 -0.41 17.39
C ILE A 44 -1.06 -1.66 16.52
N ARG A 45 -0.31 -2.70 16.89
CA ARG A 45 -0.35 -4.00 16.16
C ARG A 45 -1.77 -4.56 16.09
N GLN A 46 -2.50 -4.52 17.21
CA GLN A 46 -3.89 -5.00 17.24
C GLN A 46 -4.80 -4.13 16.39
N GLU A 47 -4.66 -2.82 16.46
CA GLU A 47 -5.45 -1.88 15.65
C GLU A 47 -5.22 -2.10 14.15
N VAL A 48 -3.97 -2.27 13.72
CA VAL A 48 -3.62 -2.55 12.33
C VAL A 48 -4.14 -3.92 11.90
N SER A 49 -4.04 -4.94 12.76
CA SER A 49 -4.60 -6.27 12.48
C SER A 49 -6.10 -6.20 12.24
N ASP A 50 -6.83 -5.44 13.04
CA ASP A 50 -8.27 -5.24 12.88
C ASP A 50 -8.61 -4.52 11.57
N LYS A 51 -7.83 -3.51 11.18
CA LYS A 51 -8.00 -2.78 9.91
C LYS A 51 -7.73 -3.66 8.69
N LEU A 52 -6.73 -4.54 8.76
CA LEU A 52 -6.35 -5.44 7.67
C LEU A 52 -7.24 -6.68 7.56
N GLY A 53 -7.87 -7.10 8.64
CA GLY A 53 -8.54 -8.40 8.73
C GLY A 53 -7.56 -9.58 8.73
N ASN A 54 -6.28 -9.34 9.01
CA ASN A 54 -5.21 -10.33 9.09
C ASN A 54 -4.29 -9.98 10.25
N GLU A 55 -3.61 -10.99 10.82
CA GLU A 55 -2.62 -10.74 11.86
C GLU A 55 -1.46 -9.89 11.32
N PHE A 56 -1.20 -8.78 11.98
CA PHE A 56 -0.08 -7.90 11.69
C PHE A 56 1.00 -8.08 12.75
N ILE A 57 2.18 -8.51 12.35
CA ILE A 57 3.35 -8.66 13.22
C ILE A 57 4.30 -7.48 13.01
N GLY A 58 4.70 -7.22 11.78
CA GLY A 58 5.61 -6.13 11.46
C GLY A 58 5.56 -5.74 9.98
N THR A 59 6.27 -4.68 9.67
CA THR A 59 6.42 -4.17 8.30
C THR A 59 7.88 -4.12 7.90
N LEU A 60 8.15 -4.27 6.61
CA LEU A 60 9.49 -4.04 6.04
C LEU A 60 9.72 -2.57 5.69
N GLU A 61 8.70 -1.76 5.79
CA GLU A 61 8.82 -0.31 5.67
C GLU A 61 9.12 0.29 7.05
N MET A 62 9.40 1.58 7.11
CA MET A 62 9.66 2.25 8.39
C MET A 62 8.40 2.22 9.27
N ASP A 63 8.58 1.91 10.55
CA ASP A 63 7.46 1.86 11.52
C ASP A 63 6.71 3.19 11.61
N THR A 64 7.40 4.30 11.38
CA THR A 64 6.81 5.65 11.34
C THR A 64 5.71 5.79 10.30
N ILE A 65 5.73 5.00 9.23
CA ILE A 65 4.68 5.00 8.20
C ILE A 65 3.34 4.58 8.79
N ILE A 66 3.34 3.59 9.68
CA ILE A 66 2.11 3.13 10.36
C ILE A 66 1.49 4.28 11.15
N TYR A 67 2.27 4.96 11.98
CA TYR A 67 1.79 6.11 12.75
C TYR A 67 1.30 7.24 11.83
N THR A 68 2.05 7.52 10.76
CA THR A 68 1.68 8.55 9.79
C THR A 68 0.34 8.25 9.12
N MET A 69 0.08 7.00 8.76
CA MET A 69 -1.18 6.62 8.13
C MET A 69 -2.36 6.71 9.10
N LEU A 70 -2.16 6.32 10.36
CA LEU A 70 -3.18 6.47 11.40
C LEU A 70 -3.50 7.95 11.65
N ASP A 71 -2.49 8.79 11.73
CA ASP A 71 -2.64 10.24 11.91
C ASP A 71 -3.32 10.88 10.69
N LEU A 72 -2.93 10.47 9.49
CA LEU A 72 -3.52 10.96 8.25
C LEU A 72 -5.02 10.67 8.17
N GLU A 73 -5.44 9.46 8.56
CA GLU A 73 -6.85 9.07 8.60
C GLU A 73 -7.65 10.00 9.51
N GLN A 74 -7.10 10.32 10.68
CA GLN A 74 -7.72 11.27 11.61
C GLN A 74 -7.74 12.69 11.05
N TYR A 75 -6.65 13.11 10.45
CA TYR A 75 -6.49 14.47 9.90
C TYR A 75 -7.49 14.74 8.76
N ILE A 76 -7.64 13.82 7.84
CA ILE A 76 -8.56 13.99 6.69
C ILE A 76 -10.03 13.75 7.08
N GLY A 77 -10.28 13.12 8.23
CA GLY A 77 -11.63 12.80 8.70
C GLY A 77 -12.38 11.80 7.83
N LYS A 78 -11.65 11.06 6.99
CA LYS A 78 -12.21 10.01 6.12
C LYS A 78 -11.47 8.69 6.34
N LYS A 79 -12.20 7.60 6.19
CA LYS A 79 -11.64 6.26 6.29
C LYS A 79 -10.60 6.02 5.20
N ILE A 80 -9.46 5.45 5.60
CA ILE A 80 -8.48 4.87 4.69
C ILE A 80 -8.67 3.35 4.74
N ASP A 81 -8.87 2.73 3.58
CA ASP A 81 -8.94 1.28 3.47
C ASP A 81 -7.52 0.71 3.47
N TRP A 82 -7.22 -0.12 4.47
CA TRP A 82 -5.94 -0.78 4.61
C TRP A 82 -6.02 -2.14 3.97
N VAL A 83 -5.17 -2.40 2.98
CA VAL A 83 -5.10 -3.67 2.27
C VAL A 83 -3.69 -4.25 2.36
N THR A 84 -3.59 -5.57 2.29
CA THR A 84 -2.31 -6.28 2.33
C THR A 84 -2.38 -7.54 1.49
N GLY A 85 -1.26 -7.90 0.88
CA GLY A 85 -1.10 -9.19 0.21
C GLY A 85 -0.40 -10.21 1.11
N LYS A 86 0.23 -11.19 0.48
CA LYS A 86 1.06 -12.16 1.20
C LYS A 86 2.20 -11.47 1.94
N PRO A 87 2.60 -11.95 3.12
CA PRO A 87 3.78 -11.43 3.79
C PRO A 87 5.05 -11.71 2.97
N PHE A 88 6.05 -10.85 3.12
CA PHE A 88 7.32 -10.96 2.38
C PHE A 88 7.98 -12.33 2.51
N ASP A 89 7.90 -12.94 3.71
CA ASP A 89 8.48 -14.25 3.99
C ASP A 89 7.92 -15.35 3.08
N GLU A 90 6.62 -15.28 2.74
CA GLU A 90 5.99 -16.22 1.82
C GLU A 90 6.32 -15.92 0.36
N ILE A 91 6.45 -14.64 0.01
CA ILE A 91 6.69 -14.19 -1.37
C ILE A 91 8.08 -14.60 -1.85
N ILE A 92 9.08 -14.53 -0.98
CA ILE A 92 10.46 -14.91 -1.32
C ILE A 92 10.65 -16.43 -1.43
N LEU A 93 9.69 -17.23 -0.91
CA LEU A 93 9.72 -18.68 -1.03
C LEU A 93 9.03 -19.11 -2.32
N ARG A 94 9.82 -19.59 -3.30
CA ARG A 94 9.31 -20.13 -4.56
C ARG A 94 9.89 -21.53 -4.76
N ASN A 95 9.03 -22.54 -4.91
CA ASN A 95 9.44 -23.92 -5.11
C ASN A 95 10.41 -24.43 -4.02
N GLY A 96 10.18 -24.04 -2.76
CA GLY A 96 11.04 -24.39 -1.64
C GLY A 96 12.37 -23.65 -1.58
N LYS A 97 12.65 -22.73 -2.49
CA LYS A 97 13.86 -21.91 -2.55
C LYS A 97 13.54 -20.45 -2.25
N LYS A 98 14.52 -19.75 -1.67
CA LYS A 98 14.41 -18.31 -1.38
C LYS A 98 14.93 -17.49 -2.58
N TYR A 99 14.08 -16.61 -3.09
CA TYR A 99 14.43 -15.65 -4.15
C TYR A 99 14.19 -14.23 -3.66
N LEU A 100 15.20 -13.37 -3.78
CA LEU A 100 15.06 -11.96 -3.48
C LEU A 100 14.63 -11.17 -4.73
N PRO A 101 13.76 -10.15 -4.58
CA PRO A 101 13.41 -9.27 -5.68
C PRO A 101 14.64 -8.48 -6.15
N ASN A 102 14.67 -8.16 -7.44
CA ASN A 102 15.71 -7.34 -8.04
C ASN A 102 15.09 -6.34 -9.04
N VAL A 103 15.94 -5.58 -9.74
CA VAL A 103 15.48 -4.54 -10.69
C VAL A 103 14.62 -5.11 -11.82
N THR A 104 14.91 -6.32 -12.27
CA THR A 104 14.18 -6.99 -13.35
C THR A 104 13.00 -7.81 -12.86
N GLN A 105 13.11 -8.38 -11.67
CA GLN A 105 12.07 -9.22 -11.05
C GLN A 105 11.49 -8.53 -9.82
N ARG A 106 10.57 -7.61 -10.04
CA ARG A 106 9.92 -6.81 -9.00
C ARG A 106 8.62 -7.45 -8.51
N PHE A 107 8.64 -8.76 -8.27
CA PHE A 107 7.46 -9.49 -7.84
C PHE A 107 6.94 -9.03 -6.45
N CYS A 108 7.80 -8.43 -5.61
CA CYS A 108 7.38 -7.87 -4.33
C CYS A 108 6.36 -6.72 -4.52
N THR A 109 6.57 -5.83 -5.48
CA THR A 109 5.61 -4.76 -5.79
C THR A 109 4.31 -5.34 -6.32
N SER A 110 4.39 -6.30 -7.24
CA SER A 110 3.22 -6.94 -7.84
C SER A 110 2.38 -7.68 -6.80
N GLU A 111 2.99 -8.55 -6.01
CA GLU A 111 2.27 -9.44 -5.10
C GLU A 111 1.88 -8.76 -3.77
N MET A 112 2.66 -7.79 -3.29
CA MET A 112 2.41 -7.13 -2.01
C MET A 112 1.61 -5.84 -2.12
N LYS A 113 1.63 -5.16 -3.25
CA LYS A 113 0.95 -3.87 -3.43
C LYS A 113 -0.11 -3.90 -4.53
N LEU A 114 0.24 -4.30 -5.73
CA LEU A 114 -0.68 -4.23 -6.88
C LEU A 114 -1.81 -5.25 -6.78
N GLN A 115 -1.52 -6.48 -6.43
CA GLN A 115 -2.53 -7.52 -6.30
C GLN A 115 -3.56 -7.22 -5.20
N PRO A 116 -3.16 -6.80 -3.98
CA PRO A 116 -4.11 -6.40 -2.96
C PRO A 116 -4.98 -5.21 -3.37
N LEU A 117 -4.41 -4.23 -4.06
CA LEU A 117 -5.17 -3.08 -4.58
C LEU A 117 -6.19 -3.50 -5.64
N PHE A 118 -5.81 -4.40 -6.53
CA PHE A 118 -6.70 -4.92 -7.55
C PHE A 118 -7.87 -5.71 -6.94
N ASP A 119 -7.58 -6.59 -5.97
CA ASP A 119 -8.59 -7.37 -5.28
C ASP A 119 -9.57 -6.48 -4.50
N TRP A 120 -9.05 -5.45 -3.84
CA TRP A 120 -9.84 -4.43 -3.17
C TRP A 120 -10.75 -3.68 -4.15
N TRP A 121 -10.19 -3.21 -5.26
CA TRP A 121 -10.95 -2.52 -6.29
C TRP A 121 -12.08 -3.39 -6.84
N LYS A 122 -11.79 -4.64 -7.15
CA LYS A 122 -12.75 -5.60 -7.68
C LYS A 122 -13.89 -5.86 -6.70
N LYS A 123 -13.58 -5.94 -5.41
CA LYS A 123 -14.56 -6.19 -4.35
C LYS A 123 -15.40 -4.96 -4.03
N GLU A 124 -14.78 -3.79 -3.91
CA GLU A 124 -15.42 -2.59 -3.38
C GLU A 124 -16.05 -1.70 -4.47
N ILE A 125 -15.49 -1.67 -5.66
CA ILE A 125 -15.87 -0.70 -6.70
C ILE A 125 -16.32 -1.42 -7.98
N ASN A 126 -15.45 -2.21 -8.57
CA ASN A 126 -15.65 -2.98 -9.82
C ASN A 126 -16.15 -2.16 -11.00
N GLU A 127 -15.71 -0.93 -11.13
CA GLU A 127 -16.01 -0.03 -12.27
C GLU A 127 -14.80 0.84 -12.56
N VAL A 128 -14.76 1.50 -13.71
CA VAL A 128 -13.67 2.40 -14.08
C VAL A 128 -13.56 3.54 -13.06
N VAL A 129 -12.34 3.79 -12.58
CA VAL A 129 -12.06 4.82 -11.59
C VAL A 129 -10.93 5.73 -12.04
N GLU A 130 -10.94 6.96 -11.55
CA GLU A 130 -9.79 7.85 -11.62
C GLU A 130 -8.90 7.59 -10.40
N MET A 131 -7.72 7.00 -10.63
CA MET A 131 -6.76 6.73 -9.56
C MET A 131 -5.69 7.81 -9.50
N ARG A 132 -5.54 8.43 -8.35
CA ARG A 132 -4.53 9.45 -8.10
C ARG A 132 -3.33 8.83 -7.41
N ILE A 133 -2.16 8.99 -8.02
CA ILE A 133 -0.89 8.43 -7.54
C ILE A 133 0.10 9.57 -7.38
N GLY A 134 0.77 9.62 -6.24
CA GLY A 134 1.76 10.65 -5.94
C GLY A 134 3.14 10.34 -6.52
N PHE A 135 3.68 11.26 -7.29
CA PHE A 135 5.07 11.22 -7.76
C PHE A 135 5.81 12.47 -7.29
N ARG A 136 7.08 12.32 -6.93
CA ARG A 136 7.95 13.46 -6.66
C ARG A 136 8.36 14.14 -7.96
N ALA A 137 8.78 15.41 -7.88
CA ALA A 137 9.22 16.15 -9.06
C ALA A 137 10.38 15.49 -9.81
N ASN A 138 11.24 14.73 -9.12
CA ASN A 138 12.35 13.99 -9.72
C ASN A 138 11.97 12.61 -10.25
N GLU A 139 10.71 12.21 -10.20
CA GLU A 139 10.20 10.92 -10.68
C GLU A 139 9.41 11.04 -11.99
N GLN A 140 9.66 12.05 -12.79
CA GLN A 140 8.90 12.33 -14.03
C GLN A 140 8.95 11.19 -15.04
N SER A 141 10.09 10.51 -15.19
CA SER A 141 10.20 9.35 -16.08
C SER A 141 9.27 8.21 -15.66
N ARG A 142 9.13 7.99 -14.37
CA ARG A 142 8.23 6.98 -13.80
C ARG A 142 6.76 7.33 -14.05
N ALA A 143 6.41 8.60 -13.90
CA ALA A 143 5.07 9.09 -14.18
C ALA A 143 4.71 8.95 -15.67
N LYS A 144 5.63 9.30 -16.57
CA LYS A 144 5.46 9.14 -18.02
C LYS A 144 5.25 7.67 -18.41
N ASN A 145 6.05 6.76 -17.85
CA ASN A 145 5.91 5.33 -18.11
C ASN A 145 4.57 4.77 -17.63
N MET A 146 4.03 5.28 -16.56
CA MET A 146 2.72 4.88 -16.06
C MET A 146 1.60 5.39 -16.97
N LEU A 147 1.67 6.63 -17.42
CA LEU A 147 0.70 7.20 -18.36
C LEU A 147 0.70 6.44 -19.70
N ALA A 148 1.87 6.04 -20.19
CA ALA A 148 1.99 5.23 -21.41
C ALA A 148 1.26 3.89 -21.27
N LYS A 149 1.37 3.23 -20.11
CA LYS A 149 0.68 1.95 -19.86
C LYS A 149 -0.84 2.07 -19.73
N THR A 150 -1.35 3.20 -19.28
CA THR A 150 -2.80 3.42 -19.16
C THR A 150 -3.48 3.74 -20.48
N ASN A 151 -2.70 4.12 -21.49
CA ASN A 151 -3.19 4.43 -22.84
C ASN A 151 -3.11 3.23 -23.80
N GLU A 152 -2.56 2.13 -23.36
CA GLU A 152 -2.57 0.85 -24.08
C GLU A 152 -3.76 -0.02 -23.64
#